data_e52bde632eb1e35efdffdcb83305b958
#
_entry.id   e52bde632eb1e35efdffdcb83305b958
#
_cell.length_a   1.000
_cell.length_b   1.000
_cell.length_c   1.000
_cell.angle_alpha   90.00
_cell.angle_beta   90.00
_cell.angle_gamma   90.00
#
_symmetry.space_group_name_H-M   'P 1'
#
loop_
_entity.id
_entity.type
_entity.pdbx_description
1 polymer ?
#
loop_
_entity_poly.entity_id
_entity_poly.type
_entity_poly.pdbx_seq_one_letter_code
_entity_poly.pdbx_strand_id
1 'polypeptide(L)'
;KKGQFVAPWDMAPALDKLRSTGNGRILLTERGSSFGYNNLVVDFRSLPIMQGFGVPVVFDATHSVQLPGGKGTSSGGDRRFVPMLSRAAVAAGVDGVFLETHPDPDRALCDGPNSWPLDKLAPLLRDFAALWSLPYAS
;
A
#
# COMPACT_ATOMS: atom_id res chain seq x y z
N LYS A 1 -4.36 7.94 4.50
CA LYS A 1 -4.29 7.03 3.33
C LYS A 1 -4.77 7.76 2.08
N LYS A 2 -3.98 7.73 1.02
CA LYS A 2 -4.33 8.34 -0.26
C LYS A 2 -5.58 7.66 -0.84
N GLY A 3 -6.55 8.45 -1.29
CA GLY A 3 -7.69 7.95 -2.02
C GLY A 3 -7.32 7.43 -3.41
N GLN A 4 -8.09 6.49 -3.93
CA GLN A 4 -7.83 5.89 -5.26
C GLN A 4 -8.07 6.84 -6.45
N PHE A 5 -8.64 8.02 -6.19
CA PHE A 5 -8.89 9.07 -7.17
C PHE A 5 -8.04 10.33 -6.92
N VAL A 6 -7.11 10.26 -5.96
CA VAL A 6 -6.29 11.39 -5.50
C VAL A 6 -4.87 11.23 -6.04
N ALA A 7 -4.32 12.30 -6.60
CA ALA A 7 -2.93 12.32 -7.03
C ALA A 7 -1.98 12.44 -5.80
N PRO A 8 -0.73 11.95 -5.90
CA PRO A 8 0.18 11.98 -4.76
C PRO A 8 0.47 13.41 -4.26
N TRP A 9 0.59 14.40 -5.14
CA TRP A 9 0.82 15.81 -4.76
C TRP A 9 -0.40 16.46 -4.10
N ASP A 10 -1.61 15.93 -4.34
CA ASP A 10 -2.84 16.41 -3.70
C ASP A 10 -2.98 15.93 -2.24
N MET A 11 -2.02 15.14 -1.76
CA MET A 11 -1.94 14.77 -0.34
C MET A 11 -1.36 15.89 0.53
N ALA A 12 -0.70 16.91 -0.02
CA ALA A 12 -0.13 18.02 0.74
C ALA A 12 -1.19 18.79 1.54
N PRO A 13 -2.35 19.22 0.97
CA PRO A 13 -3.40 19.89 1.75
C PRO A 13 -3.99 19.03 2.88
N ALA A 14 -4.08 17.70 2.68
CA ALA A 14 -4.56 16.79 3.73
C ALA A 14 -3.54 16.72 4.89
N LEU A 15 -2.26 16.70 4.56
CA LEU A 15 -1.18 16.73 5.54
C LEU A 15 -1.17 18.03 6.33
N ASP A 16 -1.36 19.17 5.68
CA ASP A 16 -1.42 20.49 6.33
C ASP A 16 -2.59 20.57 7.31
N LYS A 17 -3.76 20.02 6.96
CA LYS A 17 -4.90 19.91 7.88
C LYS A 17 -4.57 19.08 9.12
N LEU A 18 -3.83 17.98 8.97
CA LEU A 18 -3.42 17.17 10.11
C LEU A 18 -2.40 17.91 10.98
N ARG A 19 -1.43 18.60 10.38
CA ARG A 19 -0.44 19.42 11.10
C ARG A 19 -1.09 20.57 11.88
N SER A 20 -2.14 21.18 11.34
CA SER A 20 -2.84 22.29 12.01
C SER A 20 -3.52 21.89 13.31
N THR A 21 -3.72 20.61 13.59
CA THR A 21 -4.21 20.10 14.88
C THR A 21 -3.12 19.99 15.96
N GLY A 22 -1.87 20.33 15.63
CA GLY A 22 -0.72 20.14 16.50
C GLY A 22 -0.15 18.72 16.49
N ASN A 23 -0.69 17.80 15.68
CA ASN A 23 -0.17 16.43 15.56
C ASN A 23 0.98 16.40 14.55
N GLY A 24 2.19 16.15 15.04
CA GLY A 24 3.39 15.95 14.19
C GLY A 24 3.70 14.48 13.87
N ARG A 25 2.97 13.52 14.47
CA ARG A 25 3.17 12.08 14.24
C ARG A 25 2.23 11.60 13.15
N ILE A 26 2.64 11.82 11.90
CA ILE A 26 1.84 11.57 10.69
C ILE A 26 2.64 10.70 9.74
N LEU A 27 1.97 9.78 9.08
CA LEU A 27 2.48 9.06 7.93
C LEU A 27 1.45 9.10 6.80
N LEU A 28 1.90 8.97 5.57
CA LEU A 28 1.04 8.83 4.39
C LEU A 28 1.05 7.38 3.91
N THR A 29 -0.07 6.96 3.32
CA THR A 29 -0.19 5.59 2.79
C THR A 29 -0.57 5.63 1.32
N GLU A 30 0.26 4.98 0.47
CA GLU A 30 -0.06 4.68 -0.92
C GLU A 30 -0.87 3.38 -1.01
N ARG A 31 -1.92 3.36 -1.84
CA ARG A 31 -2.78 2.18 -2.02
C ARG A 31 -3.24 1.97 -3.47
N GLY A 32 -2.59 2.64 -4.42
CA GLY A 32 -2.96 2.62 -5.83
C GLY A 32 -4.02 3.66 -6.21
N SER A 33 -4.19 3.81 -7.49
CA SER A 33 -5.15 4.71 -8.12
C SER A 33 -6.02 3.95 -9.11
N SER A 34 -7.28 4.36 -9.25
CA SER A 34 -8.19 3.81 -10.26
C SER A 34 -7.61 3.98 -11.66
N PHE A 35 -7.60 2.89 -12.42
CA PHE A 35 -7.15 2.88 -13.79
C PHE A 35 -7.93 1.82 -14.59
N GLY A 36 -8.74 2.28 -15.55
CA GLY A 36 -9.63 1.40 -16.31
C GLY A 36 -10.80 0.87 -15.48
N TYR A 37 -11.39 -0.24 -15.96
CA TYR A 37 -12.58 -0.81 -15.34
C TYR A 37 -12.22 -1.66 -14.12
N ASN A 38 -12.76 -1.28 -12.96
CA ASN A 38 -12.69 -2.05 -11.72
C ASN A 38 -11.25 -2.49 -11.35
N ASN A 39 -10.26 -1.63 -11.62
CA ASN A 39 -8.85 -1.96 -11.41
C ASN A 39 -8.11 -0.82 -10.72
N LEU A 40 -7.01 -1.16 -10.04
CA LEU A 40 -6.07 -0.22 -9.45
C LEU A 40 -4.67 -0.46 -10.02
N VAL A 41 -3.92 0.64 -10.19
CA VAL A 41 -2.52 0.62 -10.58
C VAL A 41 -1.71 1.43 -9.56
N VAL A 42 -0.54 0.93 -9.19
CA VAL A 42 0.40 1.65 -8.33
C VAL A 42 1.43 2.36 -9.20
N ASP A 43 1.45 3.67 -9.10
CA ASP A 43 2.56 4.49 -9.60
C ASP A 43 3.62 4.61 -8.51
N PHE A 44 4.73 3.89 -8.63
CA PHE A 44 5.79 3.93 -7.61
C PHE A 44 6.47 5.29 -7.49
N ARG A 45 6.33 6.19 -8.47
CA ARG A 45 6.79 7.59 -8.35
C ARG A 45 6.03 8.35 -7.25
N SER A 46 4.84 7.87 -6.87
CA SER A 46 4.06 8.44 -5.77
C SER A 46 4.78 8.36 -4.43
N LEU A 47 5.65 7.36 -4.23
CA LEU A 47 6.38 7.16 -2.99
C LEU A 47 7.34 8.33 -2.71
N PRO A 48 8.33 8.62 -3.56
CA PRO A 48 9.23 9.75 -3.34
C PRO A 48 8.54 11.11 -3.40
N ILE A 49 7.45 11.27 -4.18
CA ILE A 49 6.66 12.51 -4.20
C ILE A 49 6.06 12.77 -2.80
N MET A 50 5.43 11.77 -2.20
CA MET A 50 4.84 11.92 -0.86
C MET A 50 5.89 11.99 0.25
N GLN A 51 7.03 11.28 0.14
CA GLN A 51 8.17 11.40 1.05
C GLN A 51 8.74 12.82 1.05
N GLY A 52 8.71 13.50 -0.10
CA GLY A 52 9.12 14.90 -0.24
C GLY A 52 8.34 15.89 0.64
N PHE A 53 7.20 15.49 1.22
CA PHE A 53 6.46 16.29 2.20
C PHE A 53 7.03 16.18 3.62
N GLY A 54 8.11 15.43 3.82
CA GLY A 54 8.81 15.28 5.10
C GLY A 54 8.08 14.42 6.12
N VAL A 55 7.33 13.41 5.66
CA VAL A 55 6.68 12.40 6.50
C VAL A 55 6.94 11.01 5.93
N PRO A 56 6.97 9.96 6.78
CA PRO A 56 7.10 8.59 6.29
C PRO A 56 5.94 8.18 5.38
N VAL A 57 6.25 7.35 4.39
CA VAL A 57 5.28 6.78 3.47
C VAL A 57 5.19 5.27 3.65
N VAL A 58 3.97 4.76 3.81
CA VAL A 58 3.65 3.34 3.92
C VAL A 58 3.00 2.88 2.62
N PHE A 59 3.41 1.74 2.10
CA PHE A 59 2.75 1.09 0.98
C PHE A 59 1.75 0.06 1.49
N ASP A 60 0.48 0.22 1.12
CA ASP A 60 -0.56 -0.76 1.40
C ASP A 60 -0.60 -1.81 0.29
N ALA A 61 0.07 -2.93 0.52
CA ALA A 61 0.19 -4.01 -0.45
C ALA A 61 -1.11 -4.81 -0.61
N THR A 62 -1.97 -4.81 0.41
CA THR A 62 -3.24 -5.54 0.40
C THR A 62 -4.28 -4.83 -0.45
N HIS A 63 -4.50 -3.53 -0.18
CA HIS A 63 -5.53 -2.78 -0.87
C HIS A 63 -5.11 -2.26 -2.25
N SER A 64 -3.83 -2.30 -2.58
CA SER A 64 -3.34 -1.96 -3.92
C SER A 64 -3.72 -3.01 -4.99
N VAL A 65 -4.06 -4.23 -4.57
CA VAL A 65 -4.48 -5.33 -5.47
C VAL A 65 -5.99 -5.57 -5.46
N GLN A 66 -6.77 -4.65 -4.87
CA GLN A 66 -8.23 -4.69 -4.96
C GLN A 66 -8.70 -4.49 -6.40
N LEU A 67 -9.84 -5.10 -6.71
CA LEU A 67 -10.63 -4.87 -7.90
C LEU A 67 -11.96 -4.24 -7.46
N PRO A 68 -12.03 -2.90 -7.36
CA PRO A 68 -13.20 -2.20 -6.83
C PRO A 68 -14.46 -2.53 -7.64
N GLY A 69 -15.51 -3.01 -6.96
CA GLY A 69 -16.76 -3.41 -7.64
C GLY A 69 -16.63 -4.62 -8.56
N GLY A 70 -15.49 -5.31 -8.58
CA GLY A 70 -15.23 -6.43 -9.51
C GLY A 70 -16.12 -7.65 -9.32
N LYS A 71 -16.87 -7.72 -8.20
CA LYS A 71 -17.90 -8.74 -7.93
C LYS A 71 -19.32 -8.16 -7.83
N GLY A 72 -19.57 -7.00 -8.46
CA GLY A 72 -20.86 -6.32 -8.40
C GLY A 72 -21.12 -5.65 -7.05
N THR A 73 -21.59 -6.40 -6.07
CA THR A 73 -21.92 -5.90 -4.72
C THR A 73 -20.74 -5.86 -3.74
N SER A 74 -19.58 -6.40 -4.13
CA SER A 74 -18.36 -6.42 -3.31
C SER A 74 -17.11 -6.18 -4.15
N SER A 75 -16.04 -5.72 -3.50
CA SER A 75 -14.73 -5.64 -4.12
C SER A 75 -14.14 -7.02 -4.32
N GLY A 76 -13.57 -7.26 -5.49
CA GLY A 76 -12.66 -8.37 -5.75
C GLY A 76 -11.24 -8.01 -5.35
N GLY A 77 -10.30 -8.91 -5.64
CA GLY A 77 -8.88 -8.68 -5.47
C GLY A 77 -8.05 -9.82 -5.99
N ASP A 78 -6.77 -9.56 -6.16
CA ASP A 78 -5.81 -10.56 -6.62
C ASP A 78 -4.57 -10.60 -5.73
N ARG A 79 -4.65 -11.36 -4.64
CA ARG A 79 -3.55 -11.52 -3.66
C ARG A 79 -2.24 -12.06 -4.26
N ARG A 80 -2.28 -12.65 -5.46
CA ARG A 80 -1.07 -13.16 -6.14
C ARG A 80 -0.04 -12.06 -6.38
N PHE A 81 -0.48 -10.81 -6.53
CA PHE A 81 0.39 -9.66 -6.77
C PHE A 81 0.91 -9.00 -5.49
N VAL A 82 0.40 -9.35 -4.31
CA VAL A 82 0.87 -8.78 -3.03
C VAL A 82 2.37 -8.93 -2.84
N PRO A 83 3.00 -10.11 -3.02
CA PRO A 83 4.44 -10.26 -2.82
C PRO A 83 5.26 -9.48 -3.84
N MET A 84 4.81 -9.41 -5.10
CA MET A 84 5.53 -8.68 -6.15
C MET A 84 5.51 -7.19 -5.87
N LEU A 85 4.34 -6.61 -5.64
CA LEU A 85 4.19 -5.17 -5.43
C LEU A 85 4.83 -4.71 -4.13
N SER A 86 4.72 -5.50 -3.04
CA SER A 86 5.34 -5.15 -1.76
C SER A 86 6.87 -5.17 -1.83
N ARG A 87 7.47 -6.18 -2.49
CA ARG A 87 8.92 -6.19 -2.73
C ARG A 87 9.38 -5.01 -3.59
N ALA A 88 8.62 -4.69 -4.63
CA ALA A 88 8.91 -3.53 -5.48
C ALA A 88 8.84 -2.21 -4.69
N ALA A 89 7.84 -2.05 -3.81
CA ALA A 89 7.72 -0.87 -2.95
C ALA A 89 8.90 -0.76 -1.96
N VAL A 90 9.29 -1.87 -1.33
CA VAL A 90 10.47 -1.90 -0.45
C VAL A 90 11.74 -1.56 -1.23
N ALA A 91 11.94 -2.15 -2.41
CA ALA A 91 13.07 -1.83 -3.28
C ALA A 91 13.04 -0.38 -3.80
N ALA A 92 11.87 0.23 -3.92
CA ALA A 92 11.71 1.64 -4.27
C ALA A 92 11.91 2.61 -3.09
N GLY A 93 12.19 2.11 -1.88
CA GLY A 93 12.53 2.93 -0.72
C GLY A 93 11.34 3.39 0.13
N VAL A 94 10.24 2.66 0.13
CA VAL A 94 9.13 2.95 1.04
C VAL A 94 9.55 2.78 2.50
N ASP A 95 9.03 3.63 3.40
CA ASP A 95 9.39 3.60 4.83
C ASP A 95 8.71 2.46 5.60
N GLY A 96 7.64 1.91 5.07
CA GLY A 96 6.93 0.79 5.67
C GLY A 96 5.95 0.11 4.71
N VAL A 97 5.53 -1.10 5.07
CA VAL A 97 4.53 -1.88 4.33
C VAL A 97 3.37 -2.21 5.26
N PHE A 98 2.16 -1.95 4.78
CA PHE A 98 0.93 -2.43 5.40
C PHE A 98 0.49 -3.72 4.72
N LEU A 99 0.18 -4.73 5.52
CA LEU A 99 -0.35 -6.01 5.09
C LEU A 99 -1.55 -6.41 5.95
N GLU A 100 -2.66 -6.68 5.32
CA GLU A 100 -3.78 -7.37 5.97
C GLU A 100 -3.57 -8.87 5.82
N THR A 101 -3.61 -9.59 6.94
CA THR A 101 -3.33 -11.02 6.97
C THR A 101 -4.47 -11.78 7.65
N HIS A 102 -4.72 -13.00 7.20
CA HIS A 102 -5.73 -13.87 7.80
C HIS A 102 -5.24 -15.33 7.79
N PRO A 103 -5.50 -16.13 8.84
CA PRO A 103 -5.12 -17.55 8.85
C PRO A 103 -5.75 -18.34 7.70
N ASP A 104 -6.96 -18.00 7.31
CA ASP A 104 -7.68 -18.58 6.17
C ASP A 104 -8.38 -17.46 5.40
N PRO A 105 -7.71 -16.79 4.44
CA PRO A 105 -8.27 -15.65 3.73
C PRO A 105 -9.61 -15.91 3.02
N ASP A 106 -9.86 -17.14 2.62
CA ASP A 106 -11.12 -17.48 1.92
C ASP A 106 -12.33 -17.49 2.86
N ARG A 107 -12.09 -17.50 4.18
CA ARG A 107 -13.09 -17.39 5.24
C ARG A 107 -13.09 -16.01 5.93
N ALA A 108 -12.28 -15.07 5.47
CA ALA A 108 -12.27 -13.72 6.03
C ALA A 108 -13.63 -13.03 5.83
N LEU A 109 -14.07 -12.29 6.84
CA LEU A 109 -15.34 -11.56 6.80
C LEU A 109 -15.34 -10.40 5.80
N CYS A 110 -14.18 -9.82 5.57
CA CYS A 110 -13.94 -8.76 4.55
C CYS A 110 -12.56 -8.96 3.91
N ASP A 111 -12.35 -8.36 2.75
CA ASP A 111 -11.08 -8.30 2.04
C ASP A 111 -10.35 -9.65 1.82
N GLY A 112 -11.06 -10.75 1.94
CA GLY A 112 -10.52 -12.10 1.76
C GLY A 112 -9.72 -12.26 0.47
N PRO A 113 -10.21 -11.82 -0.72
CA PRO A 113 -9.47 -11.93 -1.98
C PRO A 113 -8.12 -11.22 -2.00
N ASN A 114 -7.92 -10.21 -1.13
CA ASN A 114 -6.69 -9.41 -1.04
C ASN A 114 -5.81 -9.84 0.13
N SER A 115 -6.39 -10.36 1.22
CA SER A 115 -5.67 -10.70 2.45
C SER A 115 -4.58 -11.73 2.19
N TRP A 116 -3.42 -11.51 2.79
CA TRP A 116 -2.29 -12.42 2.67
C TRP A 116 -2.40 -13.56 3.68
N PRO A 117 -2.16 -14.84 3.29
CA PRO A 117 -2.19 -15.95 4.22
C PRO A 117 -1.13 -15.79 5.31
N LEU A 118 -1.55 -15.96 6.58
CA LEU A 118 -0.68 -15.74 7.73
C LEU A 118 0.52 -16.72 7.76
N ASP A 119 0.35 -17.94 7.32
CA ASP A 119 1.41 -18.96 7.21
C ASP A 119 2.50 -18.57 6.19
N LYS A 120 2.18 -17.69 5.22
CA LYS A 120 3.11 -17.18 4.21
C LYS A 120 3.73 -15.83 4.57
N LEU A 121 3.40 -15.27 5.73
CA LEU A 121 3.88 -13.94 6.11
C LEU A 121 5.38 -13.94 6.44
N ALA A 122 5.86 -14.90 7.23
CA ALA A 122 7.26 -14.90 7.69
C ALA A 122 8.30 -14.95 6.54
N PRO A 123 8.12 -15.75 5.47
CA PRO A 123 8.99 -15.67 4.31
C PRO A 123 8.99 -14.29 3.65
N LEU A 124 7.81 -13.68 3.49
CA LEU A 124 7.69 -12.36 2.86
C LEU A 124 8.38 -11.26 3.68
N LEU A 125 8.28 -11.32 5.02
CA LEU A 125 8.99 -10.37 5.90
C LEU A 125 10.52 -10.53 5.84
N ARG A 126 11.02 -11.74 5.65
CA ARG A 126 12.47 -11.97 5.42
C ARG A 126 12.94 -11.32 4.12
N ASP A 127 12.13 -11.38 3.05
CA ASP A 127 12.43 -10.72 1.79
C ASP A 127 12.50 -9.20 1.97
N PHE A 128 11.56 -8.62 2.73
CA PHE A 128 11.57 -7.18 3.03
C PHE A 128 12.82 -6.79 3.81
N ALA A 129 13.18 -7.55 4.85
CA ALA A 129 14.37 -7.28 5.65
C ALA A 129 15.65 -7.33 4.77
N ALA A 130 15.75 -8.30 3.88
CA ALA A 130 16.86 -8.41 2.94
C ALA A 130 16.91 -7.20 1.97
N LEU A 131 15.77 -6.80 1.41
CA LEU A 131 15.69 -5.65 0.51
C LEU A 131 16.02 -4.34 1.21
N TRP A 132 15.51 -4.10 2.44
CA TRP A 132 15.83 -2.89 3.22
C TRP A 132 17.30 -2.82 3.66
N SER A 133 18.02 -3.95 3.69
CA SER A 133 19.46 -3.96 3.99
C SER A 133 20.34 -3.56 2.79
N LEU A 134 19.78 -3.51 1.59
CA LEU A 134 20.54 -3.10 0.40
C LEU A 134 20.80 -1.59 0.43
N PRO A 135 22.02 -1.14 0.08
CA PRO A 135 22.30 0.29 -0.04
C PRO A 135 21.45 0.86 -1.19
N TYR A 136 20.68 1.89 -0.90
CA TYR A 136 20.04 2.67 -1.96
C TYR A 136 21.13 3.41 -2.76
N ALA A 137 21.13 3.23 -4.06
CA ALA A 137 21.85 4.15 -4.95
C ALA A 137 21.10 5.49 -4.92
N SER A 138 21.64 6.44 -4.17
CA SER A 138 21.19 7.84 -4.15
C SER A 138 21.48 8.52 -5.47
#